data_ff791052a7525dea2f3fcae372f41c77
#
_entry.id   ff791052a7525dea2f3fcae372f41c77
#
_cell.length_a   1.000
_cell.length_b   1.000
_cell.length_c   1.000
_cell.angle_alpha   90.00
_cell.angle_beta   90.00
_cell.angle_gamma   90.00
#
_symmetry.space_group_name_H-M   'P 1'
#
loop_
_entity.id
_entity.type
_entity.pdbx_description
1 polymer ?
#
loop_
_entity_poly.entity_id
_entity_poly.type
_entity_poly.pdbx_seq_one_letter_code
_entity_poly.pdbx_strand_id
1 'polypeptide(L)'
;FDPHVALDFHEYRPFRKDFAQLSSFGIANPYDVMFLHTGNLNVPENIRTIIDTLFVKNAKKSLDKLNLRHRHYMKSEKYKGEIHFSTGSNTARSSSNFYALNNGIATLFEIRGVGIGKTSFKRRINSGLAVGFSFLKTAYENSNFILNQIDIAKTYTNDIVLEHKRSIYTDV
;
A
#
# COMPACT_ATOMS: atom_id res chain seq x y z
N PHE A 1 -12.06 -6.26 18.11
CA PHE A 1 -12.21 -5.09 17.27
C PHE A 1 -12.28 -5.56 15.82
N ASP A 2 -13.34 -5.29 15.12
CA ASP A 2 -13.57 -5.72 13.73
C ASP A 2 -13.86 -4.48 12.85
N PRO A 3 -12.83 -3.71 12.47
CA PRO A 3 -13.02 -2.48 11.73
C PRO A 3 -13.35 -2.78 10.26
N HIS A 4 -14.34 -2.10 9.70
CA HIS A 4 -14.66 -2.17 8.27
C HIS A 4 -13.56 -1.53 7.39
N VAL A 5 -12.88 -0.51 7.93
CA VAL A 5 -11.77 0.18 7.26
C VAL A 5 -10.60 0.33 8.23
N ALA A 6 -9.42 -0.10 7.83
CA ALA A 6 -8.19 -0.05 8.62
C ALA A 6 -7.08 0.69 7.87
N LEU A 7 -6.42 1.61 8.56
CA LEU A 7 -5.26 2.33 8.05
C LEU A 7 -4.06 2.03 8.95
N ASP A 8 -2.97 1.62 8.33
CA ASP A 8 -1.71 1.35 9.03
C ASP A 8 -0.62 2.30 8.52
N PHE A 9 -0.08 3.13 9.41
CA PHE A 9 0.90 4.15 9.07
C PHE A 9 2.29 3.71 9.47
N HIS A 10 3.13 3.50 8.48
CA HIS A 10 4.55 3.19 8.61
C HIS A 10 5.40 4.30 8.04
N GLU A 11 6.68 4.28 8.37
CA GLU A 11 7.69 5.12 7.76
C GLU A 11 8.78 4.26 7.12
N TYR A 12 9.17 4.60 5.89
CA TYR A 12 10.27 3.95 5.21
C TYR A 12 11.54 4.81 5.20
N ARG A 13 12.68 4.13 5.03
CA ARG A 13 13.99 4.78 4.89
C ARG A 13 14.23 5.17 3.43
N PRO A 14 14.30 6.48 3.08
CA PRO A 14 14.48 6.91 1.70
C PRO A 14 15.90 6.65 1.15
N PHE A 15 16.91 6.56 2.05
CA PHE A 15 18.27 6.23 1.68
C PHE A 15 18.61 4.83 2.17
N ARG A 16 18.67 3.89 1.28
CA ARG A 16 18.99 2.49 1.60
C ARG A 16 20.36 2.14 1.03
N LYS A 17 21.22 1.52 1.86
CA LYS A 17 22.54 1.06 1.45
C LYS A 17 22.48 -0.04 0.38
N ASP A 18 21.43 -0.85 0.40
CA ASP A 18 21.16 -1.85 -0.62
C ASP A 18 20.86 -1.23 -1.99
N PHE A 19 20.34 -0.02 -2.05
CA PHE A 19 20.23 0.74 -3.30
C PHE A 19 21.57 1.30 -3.79
N ALA A 20 22.58 1.44 -2.92
CA ALA A 20 23.93 1.82 -3.33
C ALA A 20 24.58 0.76 -4.24
N GLN A 21 24.10 -0.47 -4.22
CA GLN A 21 24.55 -1.53 -5.13
C GLN A 21 23.98 -1.38 -6.55
N LEU A 22 23.02 -0.50 -6.77
CA LEU A 22 22.40 -0.24 -8.07
C LEU A 22 23.13 0.86 -8.85
N SER A 23 23.94 1.68 -8.16
CA SER A 23 24.75 2.73 -8.77
C SER A 23 25.93 3.08 -7.88
N SER A 24 26.93 3.76 -8.44
CA SER A 24 28.11 4.23 -7.71
C SER A 24 27.80 5.23 -6.59
N PHE A 25 26.62 5.84 -6.61
CA PHE A 25 26.22 6.91 -5.70
C PHE A 25 25.05 6.55 -4.78
N GLY A 26 24.49 5.36 -4.93
CA GLY A 26 23.26 4.97 -4.26
C GLY A 26 22.01 5.61 -4.90
N ILE A 27 20.87 5.05 -4.60
CA ILE A 27 19.57 5.55 -5.10
C ILE A 27 18.72 5.96 -3.91
N ALA A 28 18.20 7.20 -3.95
CA ALA A 28 17.19 7.67 -3.01
C ALA A 28 15.79 7.40 -3.55
N ASN A 29 14.92 6.87 -2.70
CA ASN A 29 13.50 6.79 -3.02
C ASN A 29 12.86 8.17 -2.82
N PRO A 30 12.36 8.83 -3.89
CA PRO A 30 11.88 10.21 -3.82
C PRO A 30 10.40 10.35 -3.43
N TYR A 31 9.69 9.24 -3.21
CA TYR A 31 8.26 9.27 -2.97
C TYR A 31 7.93 9.68 -1.54
N ASP A 32 6.89 10.50 -1.38
CA ASP A 32 6.42 10.95 -0.07
C ASP A 32 5.57 9.87 0.60
N VAL A 33 4.80 9.13 -0.22
CA VAL A 33 3.94 8.03 0.23
C VAL A 33 4.03 6.85 -0.74
N MET A 34 4.15 5.66 -0.19
CA MET A 34 3.91 4.42 -0.94
C MET A 34 2.71 3.67 -0.35
N PHE A 35 1.88 3.10 -1.22
CA PHE A 35 0.69 2.36 -0.84
C PHE A 35 0.96 0.86 -0.89
N LEU A 36 0.71 0.18 0.21
CA LEU A 36 0.74 -1.28 0.28
C LEU A 36 -0.65 -1.78 0.67
N HIS A 37 -1.41 -2.23 -0.30
CA HIS A 37 -2.68 -2.89 -0.11
C HIS A 37 -2.62 -4.33 -0.61
N THR A 38 -3.64 -5.11 -0.29
CA THR A 38 -3.62 -6.54 -0.55
C THR A 38 -3.58 -6.89 -2.04
N GLY A 39 -2.67 -7.79 -2.41
CA GLY A 39 -2.67 -8.53 -3.67
C GLY A 39 -2.97 -10.01 -3.45
N ASN A 40 -3.36 -10.41 -2.23
CA ASN A 40 -3.69 -11.80 -1.90
C ASN A 40 -4.99 -12.21 -2.61
N LEU A 41 -4.92 -13.28 -3.41
CA LEU A 41 -6.04 -13.75 -4.22
C LEU A 41 -7.16 -14.43 -3.40
N ASN A 42 -6.90 -14.73 -2.13
CA ASN A 42 -7.95 -15.22 -1.22
C ASN A 42 -8.83 -14.08 -0.66
N VAL A 43 -8.44 -12.82 -0.89
CA VAL A 43 -9.31 -11.68 -0.61
C VAL A 43 -10.31 -11.53 -1.75
N PRO A 44 -11.61 -11.40 -1.47
CA PRO A 44 -12.64 -11.23 -2.50
C PRO A 44 -12.31 -10.09 -3.46
N GLU A 45 -12.56 -10.31 -4.74
CA GLU A 45 -12.18 -9.36 -5.81
C GLU A 45 -12.84 -8.00 -5.64
N ASN A 46 -14.10 -7.95 -5.20
CA ASN A 46 -14.80 -6.70 -4.92
C ASN A 46 -14.08 -5.87 -3.85
N ILE A 47 -13.57 -6.49 -2.78
CA ILE A 47 -12.78 -5.81 -1.73
C ILE A 47 -11.48 -5.27 -2.32
N ARG A 48 -10.71 -6.08 -3.08
CA ARG A 48 -9.47 -5.65 -3.72
C ARG A 48 -9.71 -4.47 -4.67
N THR A 49 -10.78 -4.54 -5.45
CA THR A 49 -11.17 -3.50 -6.41
C THR A 49 -11.54 -2.20 -5.70
N ILE A 50 -12.32 -2.25 -4.63
CA ILE A 50 -12.70 -1.06 -3.85
C ILE A 50 -11.47 -0.39 -3.22
N ILE A 51 -10.56 -1.16 -2.66
CA ILE A 51 -9.33 -0.61 -2.09
C ILE A 51 -8.57 0.20 -3.15
N ASP A 52 -8.34 -0.36 -4.33
CA ASP A 52 -7.55 0.30 -5.37
C ASP A 52 -8.30 1.44 -6.07
N THR A 53 -9.52 1.17 -6.54
CA THR A 53 -10.25 2.10 -7.43
C THR A 53 -11.01 3.20 -6.71
N LEU A 54 -11.34 3.02 -5.44
CA LEU A 54 -12.02 4.03 -4.64
C LEU A 54 -11.07 4.67 -3.62
N PHE A 55 -10.53 3.91 -2.68
CA PHE A 55 -9.74 4.47 -1.59
C PHE A 55 -8.36 4.98 -2.03
N VAL A 56 -7.54 4.12 -2.63
CA VAL A 56 -6.18 4.48 -3.07
C VAL A 56 -6.22 5.55 -4.16
N LYS A 57 -7.16 5.45 -5.10
CA LYS A 57 -7.34 6.46 -6.15
C LYS A 57 -7.67 7.84 -5.59
N ASN A 58 -8.56 7.94 -4.59
CA ASN A 58 -8.89 9.21 -3.95
C ASN A 58 -7.74 9.77 -3.13
N ALA A 59 -6.98 8.91 -2.44
CA ALA A 59 -5.78 9.32 -1.72
C ALA A 59 -4.69 9.84 -2.66
N LYS A 60 -4.45 9.19 -3.79
CA LYS A 60 -3.54 9.67 -4.86
C LYS A 60 -3.94 11.08 -5.32
N LYS A 61 -5.22 11.31 -5.63
CA LYS A 61 -5.72 12.65 -6.01
C LYS A 61 -5.49 13.70 -4.92
N SER A 62 -5.60 13.32 -3.64
CA SER A 62 -5.34 14.23 -2.52
C SER A 62 -3.86 14.59 -2.41
N LEU A 63 -2.96 13.63 -2.67
CA LEU A 63 -1.52 13.86 -2.70
C LEU A 63 -1.11 14.71 -3.92
N ASP A 64 -1.69 14.47 -5.10
CA ASP A 64 -1.42 15.23 -6.31
C ASP A 64 -1.73 16.73 -6.14
N LYS A 65 -2.85 17.06 -5.48
CA LYS A 65 -3.22 18.45 -5.14
C LYS A 65 -2.20 19.17 -4.27
N LEU A 66 -1.40 18.40 -3.51
CA LEU A 66 -0.35 18.92 -2.64
C LEU A 66 1.06 18.81 -3.25
N ASN A 67 1.16 18.38 -4.51
CA ASN A 67 2.43 18.07 -5.18
C ASN A 67 3.28 17.06 -4.38
N LEU A 68 2.64 16.08 -3.75
CA LEU A 68 3.29 15.00 -3.02
C LEU A 68 3.42 13.77 -3.92
N ARG A 69 4.64 13.25 -4.03
CA ARG A 69 4.95 12.09 -4.88
C ARG A 69 4.46 10.81 -4.23
N HIS A 70 3.84 9.96 -5.01
CA HIS A 70 3.33 8.68 -4.52
C HIS A 70 3.51 7.55 -5.54
N ARG A 71 3.46 6.32 -5.07
CA ARG A 71 3.48 5.10 -5.88
C ARG A 71 2.96 3.90 -5.09
N HIS A 72 2.78 2.78 -5.74
CA HIS A 72 2.64 1.49 -5.07
C HIS A 72 3.96 1.09 -4.40
N TYR A 73 3.87 0.39 -3.29
CA TYR A 73 5.05 -0.11 -2.57
C TYR A 73 5.85 -1.05 -3.47
N MET A 74 7.14 -0.81 -3.51
CA MET A 74 8.11 -1.71 -4.11
C MET A 74 9.35 -1.78 -3.24
N LYS A 75 9.89 -2.95 -3.07
CA LYS A 75 11.21 -3.19 -2.52
C LYS A 75 12.10 -3.82 -3.59
N SER A 76 13.39 -3.59 -3.48
CA SER A 76 14.40 -4.26 -4.27
C SER A 76 15.16 -5.25 -3.39
N GLU A 77 15.53 -6.36 -3.96
CA GLU A 77 16.37 -7.36 -3.32
C GLU A 77 17.37 -7.91 -4.35
N LYS A 78 18.54 -8.34 -3.88
CA LYS A 78 19.52 -9.01 -4.71
C LYS A 78 19.29 -10.50 -4.62
N TYR A 79 19.04 -11.14 -5.77
CA TYR A 79 18.85 -12.57 -5.86
C TYR A 79 19.72 -13.12 -6.99
N LYS A 80 20.60 -14.09 -6.70
CA LYS A 80 21.52 -14.72 -7.66
C LYS A 80 22.36 -13.72 -8.47
N GLY A 81 22.77 -12.61 -7.85
CA GLY A 81 23.59 -11.59 -8.49
C GLY A 81 22.80 -10.51 -9.24
N GLU A 82 21.52 -10.69 -9.46
CA GLU A 82 20.61 -9.77 -10.13
C GLU A 82 19.76 -8.98 -9.15
N ILE A 83 19.22 -7.85 -9.61
CA ILE A 83 18.31 -7.03 -8.83
C ILE A 83 16.88 -7.40 -9.18
N HIS A 84 16.14 -7.84 -8.17
CA HIS A 84 14.74 -8.16 -8.28
C HIS A 84 13.89 -7.08 -7.59
N PHE A 85 12.80 -6.69 -8.22
CA PHE A 85 11.80 -5.83 -7.59
C PHE A 85 10.59 -6.67 -7.22
N SER A 86 10.10 -6.48 -5.99
CA SER A 86 8.86 -7.11 -5.55
C SER A 86 7.91 -6.08 -4.96
N THR A 87 6.64 -6.20 -5.30
CA THR A 87 5.56 -5.52 -4.60
C THR A 87 5.35 -6.24 -3.28
N GLY A 88 5.07 -5.56 -2.20
CA GLY A 88 5.00 -6.07 -0.83
C GLY A 88 4.54 -7.52 -0.62
N SER A 89 4.50 -7.94 0.62
CA SER A 89 4.10 -9.30 0.98
C SER A 89 2.59 -9.50 0.84
N ASN A 90 2.17 -10.62 0.25
CA ASN A 90 0.77 -11.06 0.21
C ASN A 90 0.42 -12.02 1.35
N THR A 91 1.30 -12.17 2.34
CA THR A 91 1.06 -13.05 3.49
C THR A 91 0.08 -12.45 4.47
N ALA A 92 -0.67 -13.29 5.19
CA ALA A 92 -1.59 -12.88 6.24
C ALA A 92 -0.93 -12.14 7.43
N ARG A 93 0.41 -12.17 7.52
CA ARG A 93 1.18 -11.46 8.56
C ARG A 93 1.21 -9.94 8.37
N SER A 94 1.00 -9.46 7.15
CA SER A 94 0.87 -8.02 6.89
C SER A 94 -0.48 -7.53 7.36
N SER A 95 -0.52 -6.39 8.04
CA SER A 95 -1.76 -5.78 8.55
C SER A 95 -2.79 -5.57 7.43
N SER A 96 -2.36 -5.06 6.28
CA SER A 96 -3.24 -4.84 5.13
C SER A 96 -3.86 -6.15 4.60
N ASN A 97 -3.10 -7.26 4.58
CA ASN A 97 -3.64 -8.56 4.19
C ASN A 97 -4.49 -9.19 5.28
N PHE A 98 -4.10 -9.06 6.55
CA PHE A 98 -4.87 -9.60 7.67
C PHE A 98 -6.30 -9.05 7.68
N TYR A 99 -6.45 -7.73 7.66
CA TYR A 99 -7.78 -7.11 7.64
C TYR A 99 -8.55 -7.41 6.35
N ALA A 100 -7.86 -7.45 5.19
CA ALA A 100 -8.52 -7.74 3.93
C ALA A 100 -9.00 -9.21 3.82
N LEU A 101 -8.26 -10.16 4.39
CA LEU A 101 -8.69 -11.57 4.52
C LEU A 101 -9.90 -11.74 5.44
N ASN A 102 -10.13 -10.79 6.35
CA ASN A 102 -11.34 -10.67 7.14
C ASN A 102 -12.40 -9.76 6.48
N ASN A 103 -12.34 -9.60 5.16
CA ASN A 103 -13.25 -8.80 4.35
C ASN A 103 -13.25 -7.29 4.66
N GLY A 104 -12.28 -6.80 5.41
CA GLY A 104 -12.10 -5.37 5.69
C GLY A 104 -11.36 -4.65 4.56
N ILE A 105 -11.57 -3.35 4.44
CA ILE A 105 -10.82 -2.48 3.55
C ILE A 105 -9.57 -2.01 4.28
N ALA A 106 -8.39 -2.41 3.82
CA ALA A 106 -7.15 -2.08 4.52
C ALA A 106 -6.04 -1.63 3.59
N THR A 107 -5.29 -0.62 4.03
CA THR A 107 -4.09 -0.15 3.34
C THR A 107 -3.02 0.25 4.36
N LEU A 108 -1.80 -0.19 4.11
CA LEU A 108 -0.62 0.28 4.79
C LEU A 108 0.03 1.39 3.96
N PHE A 109 0.41 2.47 4.63
CA PHE A 109 1.10 3.61 4.04
C PHE A 109 2.53 3.63 4.53
N GLU A 110 3.47 3.70 3.61
CA GLU A 110 4.89 3.94 3.89
C GLU A 110 5.19 5.41 3.63
N ILE A 111 5.32 6.19 4.68
CA ILE A 111 5.66 7.62 4.60
C ILE A 111 7.18 7.77 4.65
N ARG A 112 7.71 8.66 3.83
CA ARG A 112 9.15 8.94 3.77
C ARG A 112 9.63 9.59 5.07
N GLY A 113 10.34 8.85 5.94
CA GLY A 113 10.65 9.39 7.27
C GLY A 113 11.86 8.83 7.99
N VAL A 114 12.13 7.56 7.89
CA VAL A 114 13.15 6.89 8.70
C VAL A 114 14.56 7.37 8.35
N GLY A 115 15.30 7.78 9.37
CA GLY A 115 16.73 8.14 9.25
C GLY A 115 17.00 9.53 8.68
N ILE A 116 15.99 10.37 8.49
CA ILE A 116 16.15 11.75 8.01
C ILE A 116 15.94 12.81 9.10
N GLY A 117 15.79 12.40 10.36
CA GLY A 117 15.63 13.30 11.50
C GLY A 117 14.46 14.26 11.34
N LYS A 118 14.71 15.55 11.54
CA LYS A 118 13.69 16.61 11.37
C LYS A 118 13.51 17.07 9.93
N THR A 119 14.27 16.54 8.99
CA THR A 119 14.20 16.92 7.57
C THR A 119 12.81 16.66 7.02
N SER A 120 12.23 17.68 6.37
CA SER A 120 10.91 17.62 5.77
C SER A 120 9.78 17.24 6.76
N PHE A 121 9.94 17.52 8.06
CA PHE A 121 8.98 17.12 9.10
C PHE A 121 7.54 17.54 8.78
N LYS A 122 7.34 18.82 8.44
CA LYS A 122 6.02 19.34 8.05
C LYS A 122 5.44 18.61 6.84
N ARG A 123 6.27 18.31 5.83
CA ARG A 123 5.86 17.57 4.63
C ARG A 123 5.43 16.15 4.98
N ARG A 124 6.12 15.47 5.90
CA ARG A 124 5.78 14.13 6.38
C ARG A 124 4.43 14.11 7.08
N ILE A 125 4.19 15.06 7.98
CA ILE A 125 2.88 15.21 8.64
C ILE A 125 1.78 15.46 7.62
N ASN A 126 1.99 16.38 6.68
CA ASN A 126 1.00 16.68 5.65
C ASN A 126 0.71 15.46 4.77
N SER A 127 1.72 14.63 4.47
CA SER A 127 1.51 13.38 3.72
C SER A 127 0.61 12.42 4.48
N GLY A 128 0.86 12.20 5.76
CA GLY A 128 0.02 11.34 6.62
C GLY A 128 -1.40 11.86 6.75
N LEU A 129 -1.56 13.16 7.00
CA LEU A 129 -2.87 13.80 7.09
C LEU A 129 -3.64 13.71 5.78
N ALA A 130 -2.99 13.95 4.63
CA ALA A 130 -3.65 13.91 3.33
C ALA A 130 -4.25 12.53 3.03
N VAL A 131 -3.50 11.46 3.27
CA VAL A 131 -4.02 10.09 3.05
C VAL A 131 -5.04 9.70 4.11
N GLY A 132 -4.81 10.03 5.38
CA GLY A 132 -5.73 9.72 6.46
C GLY A 132 -7.10 10.37 6.26
N PHE A 133 -7.13 11.68 6.01
CA PHE A 133 -8.38 12.41 5.74
C PHE A 133 -9.07 11.94 4.46
N SER A 134 -8.30 11.59 3.42
CA SER A 134 -8.87 11.05 2.19
C SER A 134 -9.60 9.74 2.43
N PHE A 135 -9.00 8.83 3.21
CA PHE A 135 -9.63 7.55 3.55
C PHE A 135 -10.86 7.73 4.43
N LEU A 136 -10.78 8.55 5.47
CA LEU A 136 -11.93 8.86 6.34
C LEU A 136 -13.10 9.47 5.56
N LYS A 137 -12.80 10.43 4.69
CA LYS A 137 -13.81 11.05 3.83
C LYS A 137 -14.43 10.02 2.87
N THR A 138 -13.60 9.21 2.22
CA THR A 138 -14.08 8.17 1.30
C THR A 138 -14.97 7.16 2.01
N ALA A 139 -14.59 6.74 3.22
CA ALA A 139 -15.38 5.82 4.04
C ALA A 139 -16.74 6.44 4.43
N TYR A 140 -16.72 7.68 4.87
CA TYR A 140 -17.95 8.40 5.27
C TYR A 140 -18.92 8.58 4.09
N GLU A 141 -18.43 9.10 2.97
CA GLU A 141 -19.25 9.39 1.79
C GLU A 141 -19.80 8.15 1.09
N ASN A 142 -19.18 6.98 1.29
CA ASN A 142 -19.55 5.72 0.64
C ASN A 142 -19.94 4.62 1.64
N SER A 143 -20.30 4.98 2.87
CA SER A 143 -20.49 4.03 3.97
C SER A 143 -21.46 2.91 3.64
N ASN A 144 -22.66 3.21 3.13
CA ASN A 144 -23.65 2.20 2.77
C ASN A 144 -23.18 1.25 1.67
N PHE A 145 -22.51 1.79 0.65
CA PHE A 145 -21.91 0.98 -0.41
C PHE A 145 -20.83 0.03 0.14
N ILE A 146 -19.94 0.54 0.98
CA ILE A 146 -18.85 -0.22 1.59
C ILE A 146 -19.41 -1.36 2.46
N LEU A 147 -20.37 -1.08 3.32
CA LEU A 147 -21.00 -2.10 4.18
C LEU A 147 -21.66 -3.19 3.34
N ASN A 148 -22.41 -2.84 2.31
CA ASN A 148 -23.02 -3.80 1.39
C ASN A 148 -21.95 -4.66 0.70
N GLN A 149 -20.84 -4.10 0.27
CA GLN A 149 -19.76 -4.84 -0.38
C GLN A 149 -19.02 -5.79 0.57
N ILE A 150 -18.87 -5.41 1.83
CA ILE A 150 -18.32 -6.26 2.88
C ILE A 150 -19.28 -7.43 3.16
N ASP A 151 -20.57 -7.19 3.22
CA ASP A 151 -21.56 -8.26 3.42
C ASP A 151 -21.58 -9.24 2.23
N ILE A 152 -21.48 -8.73 1.00
CA ILE A 152 -21.31 -9.60 -0.18
C ILE A 152 -20.01 -10.41 -0.06
N ALA A 153 -18.90 -9.79 0.35
CA ALA A 153 -17.62 -10.48 0.50
C ALA A 153 -17.67 -11.64 1.52
N LYS A 154 -18.45 -11.50 2.59
CA LYS A 154 -18.65 -12.56 3.61
C LYS A 154 -19.38 -13.80 3.06
N THR A 155 -20.12 -13.67 1.98
CA THR A 155 -20.81 -14.80 1.33
C THR A 155 -19.93 -15.53 0.32
N TYR A 156 -18.74 -15.04 0.06
CA TYR A 156 -17.85 -15.58 -0.96
C TYR A 156 -17.22 -16.89 -0.48
N THR A 157 -17.50 -17.97 -1.22
CA THR A 157 -16.88 -19.28 -1.02
C THR A 157 -16.08 -19.62 -2.26
N ASN A 158 -14.77 -19.41 -2.21
CA ASN A 158 -13.86 -19.73 -3.31
C ASN A 158 -12.88 -20.84 -2.94
N ASP A 159 -12.30 -21.45 -3.96
CA ASP A 159 -11.12 -22.27 -3.79
C ASP A 159 -9.98 -21.45 -3.17
N ILE A 160 -9.26 -22.07 -2.24
CA ILE A 160 -8.14 -21.43 -1.57
C ILE A 160 -6.94 -21.43 -2.51
N VAL A 161 -6.41 -20.24 -2.80
CA VAL A 161 -5.15 -20.08 -3.53
C VAL A 161 -3.98 -20.24 -2.55
N LEU A 162 -3.26 -21.34 -2.65
CA LEU A 162 -2.11 -21.63 -1.78
C LEU A 162 -0.86 -20.88 -2.23
N GLU A 163 -0.61 -20.80 -3.53
CA GLU A 163 0.54 -20.10 -4.08
C GLU A 163 0.19 -19.45 -5.42
N HIS A 164 0.60 -18.21 -5.60
CA HIS A 164 0.52 -17.51 -6.87
C HIS A 164 1.83 -16.76 -7.14
N LYS A 165 2.46 -17.08 -8.27
CA LYS A 165 3.67 -16.39 -8.76
C LYS A 165 3.41 -15.84 -10.16
N ARG A 166 3.69 -14.58 -10.35
CA ARG A 166 3.68 -13.94 -11.66
C ARG A 166 5.04 -13.30 -11.90
N SER A 167 5.75 -13.76 -12.93
CA SER A 167 6.94 -13.09 -13.43
C SER A 167 6.49 -11.97 -14.37
N ILE A 168 6.98 -10.77 -14.13
CA ILE A 168 6.82 -9.63 -15.04
C ILE A 168 8.21 -9.38 -15.62
N TYR A 169 8.37 -9.62 -16.90
CA TYR A 169 9.55 -9.22 -17.64
C TYR A 169 9.28 -7.84 -18.20
N THR A 170 10.07 -6.86 -17.79
CA THR A 170 10.13 -5.57 -18.45
C THR A 170 11.40 -5.57 -19.30
N ASP A 171 11.24 -5.48 -20.60
CA ASP A 171 12.36 -5.15 -21.46
C ASP A 171 12.81 -3.74 -21.09
N VAL A 172 14.07 -3.61 -20.67
CA VAL A 172 14.70 -2.33 -20.31
C VAL A 172 15.47 -1.84 -21.52
#